data_d8049a211ab5a0ffc663b305d9e68d35
#
_entry.id   d8049a211ab5a0ffc663b305d9e68d35
#
_cell.length_a   1.000
_cell.length_b   1.000
_cell.length_c   1.000
_cell.angle_alpha   90.00
_cell.angle_beta   90.00
_cell.angle_gamma   90.00
#
_symmetry.space_group_name_H-M   'P 1'
#
loop_
_entity.id
_entity.type
_entity.pdbx_description
1 polymer ?
#
loop_
_entity_poly.entity_id
_entity_poly.type
_entity_poly.pdbx_seq_one_letter_code
_entity_poly.pdbx_strand_id
1 'polypeptide(L)'
;MSNLEKWQWKEQELKPISWKFYDTCEKFPDREAQLFNAALYSGDNNGRFTWREMKERVEAMACALMSLGMEKGDRIGIMSGSSPLWTHSDMAICCSGGVSVTIFPTLSFREAGYIMKDSESRFLFVGDTKNLKMMLDGFSEMPKLKKIILLDHSYESSDDRVIGLKKFIEMGNAWKKDNFDKYLARKDSIKIDDWYTIIYTSGTTGEGKGVVLTHFNGISRMAGVDEFWTRYGMEINETDRTLCFLPLSHIFDRGSCQLAAILFGSTIAYADKPGTLLDDMQKYNPTWINCVPRLYEKIYIQFRQTMEENPTKKKIFDWALKVGTEALEYRKDANGAYNMHRDFDLASKLPFMLRIKFKIADKLFAKIRGLFGNSFR
;
A
#
# COMPACT_ATOMS: atom_id res chain seq x y z
N MET A 1 19.10 -14.56 24.89
CA MET A 1 17.70 -14.19 25.02
C MET A 1 17.12 -14.19 23.63
N SER A 2 16.09 -15.00 23.37
CA SER A 2 15.49 -15.08 22.04
C SER A 2 14.80 -13.75 21.73
N ASN A 3 14.87 -13.28 20.47
CA ASN A 3 14.19 -12.06 20.02
C ASN A 3 12.67 -12.11 20.21
N LEU A 4 12.08 -13.25 20.51
CA LEU A 4 10.67 -13.46 20.86
C LEU A 4 10.22 -12.70 22.11
N GLU A 5 11.12 -12.43 23.08
CA GLU A 5 10.77 -11.64 24.26
C GLU A 5 10.65 -10.14 23.98
N LYS A 6 11.21 -9.64 22.88
CA LYS A 6 11.03 -8.24 22.42
C LYS A 6 9.64 -7.97 21.83
N TRP A 7 8.93 -9.00 21.35
CA TRP A 7 7.70 -8.91 20.59
C TRP A 7 6.49 -9.46 21.33
N GLN A 8 6.55 -9.61 22.63
CA GLN A 8 5.33 -9.70 23.42
C GLN A 8 4.61 -8.35 23.27
N TRP A 9 3.84 -8.23 22.21
CA TRP A 9 2.81 -7.23 22.11
C TRP A 9 1.92 -7.42 23.34
N LYS A 10 2.23 -6.70 24.40
CA LYS A 10 1.37 -6.69 25.57
C LYS A 10 0.02 -6.22 25.08
N GLU A 11 -1.06 -6.86 25.49
CA GLU A 11 -2.43 -6.45 25.14
C GLU A 11 -2.65 -4.93 25.28
N GLN A 12 -1.92 -4.29 26.21
CA GLN A 12 -1.92 -2.85 26.46
C GLN A 12 -1.33 -1.99 25.31
N GLU A 13 -0.57 -2.58 24.36
CA GLU A 13 0.05 -1.87 23.24
C GLU A 13 -0.75 -2.01 21.93
N LEU A 14 -1.81 -2.82 21.94
CA LEU A 14 -2.68 -2.99 20.77
C LEU A 14 -3.61 -1.78 20.65
N LYS A 15 -3.21 -0.83 19.81
CA LYS A 15 -3.99 0.37 19.50
C LYS A 15 -4.57 0.29 18.10
N PRO A 16 -5.76 0.92 17.86
CA PRO A 16 -6.33 0.97 16.53
C PRO A 16 -5.39 1.59 15.48
N ILE A 17 -5.60 1.26 14.21
CA ILE A 17 -4.81 1.81 13.08
C ILE A 17 -4.85 3.35 13.08
N SER A 18 -6.00 3.95 13.39
CA SER A 18 -6.15 5.40 13.53
C SER A 18 -5.21 6.01 14.57
N TRP A 19 -5.05 5.36 15.72
CA TRP A 19 -4.12 5.80 16.75
C TRP A 19 -2.67 5.67 16.27
N LYS A 20 -2.33 4.56 15.64
CA LYS A 20 -0.97 4.32 15.11
C LYS A 20 -0.61 5.33 14.02
N PHE A 21 -1.56 5.69 13.15
CA PHE A 21 -1.36 6.74 12.16
C PHE A 21 -1.01 8.09 12.80
N TYR A 22 -1.73 8.48 13.85
CA TYR A 22 -1.45 9.71 14.58
C TYR A 22 -0.09 9.68 15.28
N ASP A 23 0.25 8.58 15.96
CA ASP A 23 1.54 8.37 16.63
C ASP A 23 2.70 8.56 15.63
N THR A 24 2.59 7.99 14.44
CA THR A 24 3.59 8.16 13.37
C THR A 24 3.69 9.60 12.88
N CYS A 25 2.56 10.27 12.67
CA CYS A 25 2.53 11.67 12.24
C CYS A 25 3.15 12.61 13.30
N GLU A 26 3.01 12.28 14.57
CA GLU A 26 3.58 13.06 15.68
C GLU A 26 5.07 12.79 15.88
N LYS A 27 5.51 11.55 15.67
CA LYS A 27 6.93 11.18 15.77
C LYS A 27 7.77 11.70 14.60
N PHE A 28 7.20 11.75 13.41
CA PHE A 28 7.95 12.03 12.17
C PHE A 28 7.32 13.15 11.32
N PRO A 29 6.85 14.27 11.89
CA PRO A 29 5.98 15.24 11.20
C PRO A 29 6.56 15.78 9.90
N ASP A 30 7.86 16.04 9.86
CA ASP A 30 8.52 16.71 8.73
C ASP A 30 9.22 15.73 7.77
N ARG A 31 9.14 14.42 8.03
CA ARG A 31 9.66 13.41 7.10
C ARG A 31 8.67 13.16 5.95
N GLU A 32 9.21 12.72 4.82
CA GLU A 32 8.41 12.32 3.65
C GLU A 32 7.54 11.10 4.00
N ALA A 33 6.21 11.27 3.92
CA ALA A 33 5.25 10.18 4.06
C ALA A 33 4.96 9.54 2.70
N GLN A 34 4.84 10.37 1.66
CA GLN A 34 4.43 9.94 0.33
C GLN A 34 5.25 10.64 -0.76
N LEU A 35 5.57 9.88 -1.83
CA LEU A 35 6.17 10.37 -3.06
C LEU A 35 5.35 9.90 -4.25
N PHE A 36 5.14 10.77 -5.24
CA PHE A 36 4.32 10.48 -6.42
C PHE A 36 4.67 11.42 -7.59
N ASN A 37 4.15 11.11 -8.75
CA ASN A 37 4.28 11.98 -9.91
C ASN A 37 3.21 13.08 -9.85
N ALA A 38 3.61 14.31 -9.56
CA ALA A 38 2.71 15.46 -9.43
C ALA A 38 1.86 15.71 -10.68
N ALA A 39 2.35 15.33 -11.86
CA ALA A 39 1.60 15.51 -13.11
C ALA A 39 0.33 14.64 -13.20
N LEU A 40 0.24 13.58 -12.38
CA LEU A 40 -0.91 12.69 -12.34
C LEU A 40 -2.00 13.16 -11.35
N TYR A 41 -1.69 14.13 -10.48
CA TYR A 41 -2.57 14.54 -9.39
C TYR A 41 -2.63 16.07 -9.36
N SER A 42 -3.57 16.65 -10.12
CA SER A 42 -3.74 18.09 -10.23
C SER A 42 -3.96 18.74 -8.86
N GLY A 43 -3.17 19.80 -8.57
CA GLY A 43 -3.31 20.59 -7.35
C GLY A 43 -2.64 20.02 -6.11
N ASP A 44 -1.88 18.93 -6.21
CA ASP A 44 -1.16 18.37 -5.08
C ASP A 44 0.35 18.72 -5.07
N ASN A 45 0.88 18.87 -3.87
CA ASN A 45 2.18 19.38 -3.49
C ASN A 45 3.36 18.76 -4.25
N ASN A 46 3.89 19.37 -5.26
CA ASN A 46 5.19 19.07 -5.90
C ASN A 46 5.64 17.59 -5.91
N GLY A 47 4.71 16.63 -5.88
CA GLY A 47 4.98 15.20 -5.92
C GLY A 47 5.34 14.56 -4.57
N ARG A 48 5.06 15.21 -3.44
CA ARG A 48 5.31 14.67 -2.10
C ARG A 48 4.32 15.16 -1.06
N PHE A 49 4.17 14.38 0.02
CA PHE A 49 3.58 14.81 1.30
C PHE A 49 4.49 14.42 2.44
N THR A 50 4.65 15.30 3.43
CA THR A 50 5.18 14.97 4.75
C THR A 50 4.09 14.30 5.60
N TRP A 51 4.47 13.66 6.72
CA TRP A 51 3.49 13.09 7.65
C TRP A 51 2.56 14.15 8.25
N ARG A 52 3.05 15.37 8.45
CA ARG A 52 2.23 16.53 8.87
C ARG A 52 1.18 16.87 7.83
N GLU A 53 1.59 17.07 6.58
CA GLU A 53 0.69 17.41 5.48
C GLU A 53 -0.33 16.30 5.21
N MET A 54 0.10 15.03 5.31
CA MET A 54 -0.80 13.89 5.21
C MET A 54 -1.84 13.88 6.34
N LYS A 55 -1.42 14.14 7.60
CA LYS A 55 -2.33 14.24 8.75
C LYS A 55 -3.38 15.33 8.52
N GLU A 56 -2.95 16.54 8.13
CA GLU A 56 -3.85 17.68 7.87
C GLU A 56 -4.88 17.35 6.78
N ARG A 57 -4.45 16.68 5.72
CA ARG A 57 -5.32 16.23 4.63
C ARG A 57 -6.33 15.18 5.10
N VAL A 58 -5.89 14.18 5.83
CA VAL A 58 -6.72 13.12 6.40
C VAL A 58 -7.75 13.71 7.37
N GLU A 59 -7.35 14.64 8.24
CA GLU A 59 -8.26 15.32 9.16
C GLU A 59 -9.34 16.12 8.40
N ALA A 60 -8.94 16.88 7.38
CA ALA A 60 -9.90 17.63 6.58
C ALA A 60 -10.92 16.71 5.89
N MET A 61 -10.46 15.61 5.29
CA MET A 61 -11.33 14.65 4.63
C MET A 61 -12.24 13.90 5.63
N ALA A 62 -11.73 13.53 6.81
CA ALA A 62 -12.52 12.93 7.88
C ALA A 62 -13.61 13.88 8.42
N CYS A 63 -13.24 15.14 8.65
CA CYS A 63 -14.19 16.18 9.04
C CYS A 63 -15.26 16.43 7.97
N ALA A 64 -14.90 16.37 6.68
CA ALA A 64 -15.87 16.48 5.59
C ALA A 64 -16.88 15.32 5.60
N LEU A 65 -16.43 14.06 5.79
CA LEU A 65 -17.34 12.93 5.96
C LEU A 65 -18.30 13.13 7.14
N MET A 66 -17.79 13.59 8.29
CA MET A 66 -18.62 13.87 9.47
C MET A 66 -19.61 15.02 9.21
N SER A 67 -19.22 16.07 8.48
CA SER A 67 -20.12 17.18 8.11
C SER A 67 -21.27 16.73 7.20
N LEU A 68 -21.06 15.68 6.41
CA LEU A 68 -22.08 15.04 5.58
C LEU A 68 -22.97 14.04 6.36
N GLY A 69 -22.79 13.95 7.68
CA GLY A 69 -23.57 13.08 8.56
C GLY A 69 -23.10 11.62 8.53
N MET A 70 -21.82 11.38 8.29
CA MET A 70 -21.20 10.06 8.48
C MET A 70 -21.17 9.72 9.97
N GLU A 71 -21.60 8.49 10.30
CA GLU A 71 -21.59 7.95 11.65
C GLU A 71 -20.54 6.86 11.82
N LYS A 72 -20.15 6.57 13.08
CA LYS A 72 -19.23 5.47 13.41
C LYS A 72 -19.81 4.15 12.91
N GLY A 73 -18.98 3.37 12.22
CA GLY A 73 -19.36 2.09 11.61
C GLY A 73 -20.03 2.20 10.24
N ASP A 74 -20.25 3.41 9.71
CA ASP A 74 -20.70 3.58 8.33
C ASP A 74 -19.68 3.03 7.34
N ARG A 75 -20.18 2.33 6.30
CA ARG A 75 -19.36 1.79 5.23
C ARG A 75 -19.20 2.83 4.13
N ILE A 76 -17.97 2.93 3.62
CA ILE A 76 -17.61 3.92 2.61
C ILE A 76 -16.77 3.24 1.53
N GLY A 77 -17.24 3.28 0.29
CA GLY A 77 -16.55 2.69 -0.86
C GLY A 77 -15.31 3.51 -1.26
N ILE A 78 -14.25 2.81 -1.69
CA ILE A 78 -13.10 3.40 -2.38
C ILE A 78 -12.91 2.66 -3.69
N MET A 79 -13.22 3.32 -4.80
CA MET A 79 -13.07 2.81 -6.17
C MET A 79 -12.05 3.65 -6.93
N SER A 80 -10.78 3.39 -6.71
CA SER A 80 -9.67 4.15 -7.30
C SER A 80 -8.44 3.27 -7.49
N GLY A 81 -7.58 3.65 -8.41
CA GLY A 81 -6.23 3.11 -8.52
C GLY A 81 -5.37 3.48 -7.32
N SER A 82 -4.30 2.72 -7.09
CA SER A 82 -3.34 2.98 -6.01
C SER A 82 -2.70 4.36 -6.19
N SER A 83 -2.83 5.21 -5.17
CA SER A 83 -2.42 6.61 -5.23
C SER A 83 -2.32 7.21 -3.82
N PRO A 84 -1.67 8.37 -3.65
CA PRO A 84 -1.71 9.08 -2.39
C PRO A 84 -3.15 9.40 -1.96
N LEU A 85 -4.04 9.74 -2.91
CA LEU A 85 -5.43 10.06 -2.63
C LEU A 85 -6.24 8.84 -2.15
N TRP A 86 -5.91 7.64 -2.66
CA TRP A 86 -6.47 6.39 -2.15
C TRP A 86 -6.15 6.22 -0.66
N THR A 87 -4.87 6.40 -0.30
CA THR A 87 -4.39 6.28 1.09
C THR A 87 -5.01 7.35 1.99
N HIS A 88 -5.13 8.61 1.51
CA HIS A 88 -5.82 9.66 2.26
C HIS A 88 -7.28 9.33 2.51
N SER A 89 -8.00 8.79 1.52
CA SER A 89 -9.40 8.36 1.66
C SER A 89 -9.53 7.25 2.69
N ASP A 90 -8.68 6.23 2.63
CA ASP A 90 -8.67 5.12 3.57
C ASP A 90 -8.40 5.57 5.01
N MET A 91 -7.39 6.43 5.21
CA MET A 91 -7.09 6.96 6.53
C MET A 91 -8.16 7.95 7.04
N ALA A 92 -8.79 8.71 6.16
CA ALA A 92 -9.89 9.60 6.56
C ALA A 92 -11.11 8.79 7.05
N ILE A 93 -11.46 7.71 6.35
CA ILE A 93 -12.50 6.76 6.78
C ILE A 93 -12.11 6.13 8.11
N CYS A 94 -10.90 5.61 8.21
CA CYS A 94 -10.36 4.97 9.41
C CYS A 94 -10.41 5.92 10.62
N CYS A 95 -9.90 7.16 10.48
CA CYS A 95 -9.81 8.13 11.58
C CYS A 95 -11.17 8.75 11.96
N SER A 96 -12.17 8.69 11.09
CA SER A 96 -13.55 9.08 11.41
C SER A 96 -14.41 7.94 12.00
N GLY A 97 -13.81 6.76 12.16
CA GLY A 97 -14.49 5.57 12.69
C GLY A 97 -15.38 4.86 11.68
N GLY A 98 -15.17 5.11 10.39
CA GLY A 98 -15.85 4.41 9.30
C GLY A 98 -15.17 3.10 8.93
N VAL A 99 -15.82 2.36 8.04
CA VAL A 99 -15.36 1.07 7.52
C VAL A 99 -15.12 1.18 6.02
N SER A 100 -13.87 1.03 5.58
CA SER A 100 -13.54 1.12 4.15
C SER A 100 -14.03 -0.12 3.40
N VAL A 101 -14.72 0.09 2.29
CA VAL A 101 -15.12 -0.97 1.35
C VAL A 101 -14.29 -0.81 0.09
N THR A 102 -13.34 -1.71 -0.14
CA THR A 102 -12.41 -1.57 -1.27
C THR A 102 -13.00 -2.16 -2.55
N ILE A 103 -13.00 -1.36 -3.62
CA ILE A 103 -13.56 -1.71 -4.92
C ILE A 103 -12.48 -1.54 -5.98
N PHE A 104 -12.23 -2.59 -6.77
CA PHE A 104 -11.30 -2.48 -7.89
C PHE A 104 -11.86 -1.54 -8.96
N PRO A 105 -11.08 -0.56 -9.46
CA PRO A 105 -11.56 0.40 -10.46
C PRO A 105 -11.82 -0.22 -11.83
N THR A 106 -11.49 -1.49 -12.02
CA THR A 106 -11.70 -2.27 -13.26
C THR A 106 -13.01 -3.07 -13.25
N LEU A 107 -13.75 -3.08 -12.14
CA LEU A 107 -15.01 -3.80 -12.03
C LEU A 107 -16.10 -3.13 -12.89
N SER A 108 -17.02 -3.95 -13.37
CA SER A 108 -18.25 -3.48 -14.00
C SER A 108 -19.21 -2.85 -12.99
N PHE A 109 -20.20 -2.08 -13.47
CA PHE A 109 -21.26 -1.56 -12.60
C PHE A 109 -21.99 -2.67 -11.84
N ARG A 110 -22.28 -3.80 -12.51
CA ARG A 110 -22.94 -4.94 -11.86
C ARG A 110 -22.19 -5.40 -10.61
N GLU A 111 -20.87 -5.48 -10.69
CA GLU A 111 -20.02 -5.93 -9.58
C GLU A 111 -19.83 -4.83 -8.51
N ALA A 112 -19.48 -3.63 -8.95
CA ALA A 112 -19.26 -2.49 -8.04
C ALA A 112 -20.56 -2.04 -7.35
N GLY A 113 -21.67 -1.98 -8.09
CA GLY A 113 -23.00 -1.66 -7.56
C GLY A 113 -23.50 -2.73 -6.56
N TYR A 114 -23.23 -4.01 -6.86
CA TYR A 114 -23.51 -5.09 -5.90
C TYR A 114 -22.74 -4.86 -4.59
N ILE A 115 -21.44 -4.61 -4.65
CA ILE A 115 -20.60 -4.34 -3.46
C ILE A 115 -21.15 -3.16 -2.66
N MET A 116 -21.49 -2.06 -3.33
CA MET A 116 -22.03 -0.87 -2.67
C MET A 116 -23.39 -1.13 -2.00
N LYS A 117 -24.24 -1.93 -2.63
CA LYS A 117 -25.54 -2.31 -2.12
C LYS A 117 -25.45 -3.28 -0.96
N ASP A 118 -24.69 -4.36 -1.12
CA ASP A 118 -24.52 -5.42 -0.11
C ASP A 118 -23.83 -4.89 1.16
N SER A 119 -22.79 -4.04 1.00
CA SER A 119 -22.13 -3.38 2.12
C SER A 119 -22.96 -2.24 2.72
N GLU A 120 -24.07 -1.83 2.10
CA GLU A 120 -24.85 -0.64 2.46
C GLU A 120 -23.99 0.63 2.56
N SER A 121 -23.02 0.80 1.64
CA SER A 121 -22.11 1.93 1.67
C SER A 121 -22.82 3.26 1.45
N ARG A 122 -22.54 4.25 2.32
CA ARG A 122 -23.21 5.55 2.34
C ARG A 122 -22.53 6.62 1.49
N PHE A 123 -21.23 6.47 1.29
CA PHE A 123 -20.40 7.36 0.47
C PHE A 123 -19.50 6.53 -0.42
N LEU A 124 -19.01 7.12 -1.51
CA LEU A 124 -18.10 6.47 -2.44
C LEU A 124 -17.03 7.46 -2.90
N PHE A 125 -15.76 7.15 -2.66
CA PHE A 125 -14.63 7.81 -3.31
C PHE A 125 -14.35 7.15 -4.65
N VAL A 126 -14.25 7.96 -5.71
CA VAL A 126 -13.97 7.49 -7.08
C VAL A 126 -12.74 8.18 -7.64
N GLY A 127 -11.84 7.43 -8.27
CA GLY A 127 -10.55 7.93 -8.74
C GLY A 127 -10.58 8.62 -10.10
N ASP A 128 -11.61 8.39 -10.93
CA ASP A 128 -11.66 8.91 -12.29
C ASP A 128 -13.09 9.16 -12.79
N THR A 129 -13.21 9.98 -13.83
CA THR A 129 -14.52 10.40 -14.40
C THR A 129 -15.27 9.28 -15.10
N LYS A 130 -14.57 8.25 -15.61
CA LYS A 130 -15.20 7.09 -16.24
C LYS A 130 -15.99 6.29 -15.22
N ASN A 131 -15.35 5.98 -14.09
CA ASN A 131 -16.00 5.27 -12.98
C ASN A 131 -17.05 6.15 -12.30
N LEU A 132 -16.81 7.47 -12.19
CA LEU A 132 -17.83 8.41 -11.70
C LEU A 132 -19.10 8.30 -12.52
N LYS A 133 -18.99 8.42 -13.85
CA LYS A 133 -20.15 8.33 -14.76
C LYS A 133 -20.88 7.00 -14.57
N MET A 134 -20.16 5.90 -14.57
CA MET A 134 -20.72 4.55 -14.40
C MET A 134 -21.51 4.41 -13.10
N MET A 135 -20.99 4.93 -11.97
CA MET A 135 -21.66 4.86 -10.67
C MET A 135 -22.82 5.84 -10.54
N LEU A 136 -22.78 6.98 -11.25
CA LEU A 136 -23.89 7.93 -11.31
C LEU A 136 -25.07 7.40 -12.13
N ASP A 137 -24.79 6.74 -13.27
CA ASP A 137 -25.82 6.15 -14.13
C ASP A 137 -26.64 5.10 -13.34
N GLY A 138 -25.99 4.35 -12.43
CA GLY A 138 -26.64 3.37 -11.56
C GLY A 138 -26.94 3.85 -10.14
N PHE A 139 -26.87 5.13 -9.85
CA PHE A 139 -27.00 5.68 -8.49
C PHE A 139 -28.29 5.25 -7.77
N SER A 140 -29.41 5.19 -8.47
CA SER A 140 -30.71 4.76 -7.92
C SER A 140 -30.77 3.30 -7.45
N GLU A 141 -29.86 2.47 -7.94
CA GLU A 141 -29.77 1.05 -7.52
C GLU A 141 -29.03 0.87 -6.19
N MET A 142 -28.41 1.95 -5.66
CA MET A 142 -27.66 1.97 -4.41
C MET A 142 -28.37 2.82 -3.34
N PRO A 143 -29.43 2.34 -2.69
CA PRO A 143 -30.36 3.16 -1.92
C PRO A 143 -29.75 3.81 -0.67
N LYS A 144 -28.61 3.31 -0.18
CA LYS A 144 -27.90 3.91 0.95
C LYS A 144 -26.86 4.95 0.55
N LEU A 145 -26.46 4.98 -0.72
CA LEU A 145 -25.47 5.94 -1.24
C LEU A 145 -26.02 7.36 -1.22
N LYS A 146 -25.34 8.26 -0.53
CA LYS A 146 -25.72 9.67 -0.38
C LYS A 146 -24.94 10.59 -1.31
N LYS A 147 -23.62 10.41 -1.38
CA LYS A 147 -22.71 11.25 -2.17
C LYS A 147 -21.58 10.42 -2.75
N ILE A 148 -21.10 10.85 -3.92
CA ILE A 148 -19.87 10.38 -4.53
C ILE A 148 -18.83 11.51 -4.45
N ILE A 149 -17.63 11.20 -4.02
CA ILE A 149 -16.50 12.11 -3.97
C ILE A 149 -15.53 11.74 -5.09
N LEU A 150 -15.34 12.63 -6.06
CA LEU A 150 -14.34 12.43 -7.10
C LEU A 150 -12.98 12.94 -6.62
N LEU A 151 -11.99 12.04 -6.66
CA LEU A 151 -10.61 12.29 -6.21
C LEU A 151 -9.82 13.12 -7.25
N ASP A 152 -10.37 14.25 -7.65
CA ASP A 152 -9.78 15.21 -8.59
C ASP A 152 -10.00 16.63 -8.07
N HIS A 153 -8.89 17.35 -7.85
CA HIS A 153 -8.92 18.74 -7.36
C HIS A 153 -9.49 19.74 -8.37
N SER A 154 -9.36 19.43 -9.67
CA SER A 154 -9.82 20.31 -10.75
C SER A 154 -11.31 20.16 -11.07
N TYR A 155 -11.93 19.11 -10.53
CA TYR A 155 -13.31 18.79 -10.87
C TYR A 155 -14.31 19.65 -10.08
N GLU A 156 -15.17 20.33 -10.81
CA GLU A 156 -16.34 21.04 -10.29
C GLU A 156 -17.62 20.35 -10.80
N SER A 157 -18.57 20.12 -9.91
CA SER A 157 -19.84 19.48 -10.24
C SER A 157 -21.02 20.41 -10.05
N SER A 158 -21.96 20.39 -11.01
CA SER A 158 -23.31 20.92 -10.86
C SER A 158 -24.31 19.86 -10.34
N ASP A 159 -23.93 18.59 -10.34
CA ASP A 159 -24.73 17.49 -9.77
C ASP A 159 -24.55 17.46 -8.26
N ASP A 160 -25.64 17.61 -7.52
CA ASP A 160 -25.64 17.66 -6.07
C ASP A 160 -25.21 16.33 -5.41
N ARG A 161 -25.27 15.22 -6.17
CA ARG A 161 -24.81 13.90 -5.71
C ARG A 161 -23.28 13.78 -5.71
N VAL A 162 -22.56 14.69 -6.39
CA VAL A 162 -21.10 14.63 -6.58
C VAL A 162 -20.40 15.81 -5.93
N ILE A 163 -19.28 15.54 -5.27
CA ILE A 163 -18.40 16.54 -4.68
C ILE A 163 -16.99 16.32 -5.23
N GLY A 164 -16.37 17.34 -5.83
CA GLY A 164 -14.96 17.31 -6.21
C GLY A 164 -14.05 17.42 -4.98
N LEU A 165 -12.84 16.87 -5.08
CA LEU A 165 -11.91 16.74 -3.94
C LEU A 165 -11.57 18.09 -3.29
N LYS A 166 -11.34 19.16 -4.07
CA LYS A 166 -11.04 20.49 -3.55
C LYS A 166 -12.18 20.99 -2.64
N LYS A 167 -13.42 20.98 -3.14
CA LYS A 167 -14.59 21.39 -2.37
C LYS A 167 -14.81 20.50 -1.15
N PHE A 168 -14.55 19.20 -1.26
CA PHE A 168 -14.68 18.27 -0.15
C PHE A 168 -13.71 18.61 0.99
N ILE A 169 -12.45 18.93 0.69
CA ILE A 169 -11.43 19.35 1.66
C ILE A 169 -11.80 20.71 2.27
N GLU A 170 -12.26 21.66 1.46
CA GLU A 170 -12.73 22.99 1.94
C GLU A 170 -13.89 22.85 2.93
N MET A 171 -14.87 21.97 2.64
CA MET A 171 -15.98 21.66 3.56
C MET A 171 -15.47 21.10 4.88
N GLY A 172 -14.52 20.18 4.84
CA GLY A 172 -13.94 19.60 6.04
C GLY A 172 -13.18 20.62 6.87
N ASN A 173 -12.38 21.46 6.24
CA ASN A 173 -11.66 22.55 6.90
C ASN A 173 -12.61 23.58 7.53
N ALA A 174 -13.71 23.90 6.87
CA ALA A 174 -14.74 24.78 7.42
C ALA A 174 -15.42 24.17 8.65
N TRP A 175 -15.83 22.90 8.55
CA TRP A 175 -16.47 22.18 9.67
C TRP A 175 -15.53 22.00 10.86
N LYS A 176 -14.25 21.72 10.59
CA LYS A 176 -13.18 21.52 11.59
C LYS A 176 -13.05 22.73 12.52
N LYS A 177 -13.24 23.96 12.03
CA LYS A 177 -13.07 25.20 12.83
C LYS A 177 -13.89 25.18 14.13
N ASP A 178 -15.14 24.70 14.04
CA ASP A 178 -16.08 24.75 15.16
C ASP A 178 -16.36 23.37 15.79
N ASN A 179 -15.84 22.28 15.19
CA ASN A 179 -16.20 20.93 15.59
C ASN A 179 -14.99 19.99 15.74
N PHE A 180 -13.78 20.52 15.84
CA PHE A 180 -12.59 19.66 15.92
C PHE A 180 -12.60 18.73 17.13
N ASP A 181 -13.13 19.20 18.27
CA ASP A 181 -13.27 18.37 19.48
C ASP A 181 -14.21 17.17 19.24
N LYS A 182 -15.26 17.34 18.43
CA LYS A 182 -16.16 16.23 18.05
C LYS A 182 -15.44 15.19 17.20
N TYR A 183 -14.58 15.63 16.29
CA TYR A 183 -13.74 14.73 15.52
C TYR A 183 -12.74 13.98 16.39
N LEU A 184 -12.03 14.68 17.29
CA LEU A 184 -11.08 14.03 18.22
C LEU A 184 -11.80 13.03 19.11
N ALA A 185 -12.95 13.38 19.71
CA ALA A 185 -13.76 12.47 20.51
C ALA A 185 -14.19 11.22 19.70
N ARG A 186 -14.56 11.38 18.41
CA ARG A 186 -14.89 10.27 17.53
C ARG A 186 -13.68 9.39 17.29
N LYS A 187 -12.54 9.95 16.92
CA LYS A 187 -11.27 9.24 16.69
C LYS A 187 -10.85 8.45 17.95
N ASP A 188 -10.95 9.05 19.12
CA ASP A 188 -10.56 8.42 20.39
C ASP A 188 -11.57 7.34 20.85
N SER A 189 -12.80 7.36 20.35
CA SER A 189 -13.80 6.33 20.59
C SER A 189 -13.59 5.03 19.80
N ILE A 190 -12.65 5.02 18.84
CA ILE A 190 -12.37 3.84 18.00
C ILE A 190 -11.66 2.79 18.83
N LYS A 191 -12.17 1.56 18.79
CA LYS A 191 -11.65 0.40 19.51
C LYS A 191 -10.89 -0.52 18.58
N ILE A 192 -10.01 -1.32 19.14
CA ILE A 192 -9.21 -2.30 18.39
C ILE A 192 -10.08 -3.36 17.69
N ASP A 193 -11.23 -3.69 18.24
CA ASP A 193 -12.18 -4.68 17.68
C ASP A 193 -13.22 -4.06 16.72
N ASP A 194 -13.23 -2.74 16.56
CA ASP A 194 -14.09 -2.10 15.57
C ASP A 194 -13.70 -2.56 14.16
N TRP A 195 -14.69 -2.62 13.27
CA TRP A 195 -14.45 -2.96 11.88
C TRP A 195 -13.60 -1.88 11.22
N TYR A 196 -12.54 -2.32 10.53
CA TYR A 196 -11.65 -1.45 9.76
C TYR A 196 -12.00 -1.47 8.27
N THR A 197 -12.30 -2.66 7.73
CA THR A 197 -12.55 -2.78 6.29
C THR A 197 -13.39 -4.00 5.96
N ILE A 198 -14.08 -3.93 4.81
CA ILE A 198 -14.72 -5.06 4.14
C ILE A 198 -14.05 -5.26 2.79
N ILE A 199 -13.60 -6.48 2.50
CA ILE A 199 -12.94 -6.83 1.25
C ILE A 199 -13.73 -7.92 0.57
N TYR A 200 -14.20 -7.63 -0.66
CA TYR A 200 -14.96 -8.59 -1.44
C TYR A 200 -14.03 -9.55 -2.19
N THR A 201 -14.26 -10.83 -2.00
CA THR A 201 -13.54 -11.90 -2.69
C THR A 201 -14.46 -12.57 -3.69
N SER A 202 -13.93 -13.01 -4.86
CA SER A 202 -14.68 -13.81 -5.81
C SER A 202 -15.10 -15.12 -5.16
N GLY A 203 -16.39 -15.25 -4.87
CA GLY A 203 -16.96 -16.49 -4.32
C GLY A 203 -16.92 -17.60 -5.39
N THR A 204 -16.70 -18.84 -4.97
CA THR A 204 -16.79 -20.03 -5.84
C THR A 204 -18.20 -20.30 -6.36
N THR A 205 -19.22 -19.62 -5.81
CA THR A 205 -20.66 -19.91 -6.01
C THR A 205 -21.47 -18.75 -6.63
N GLY A 206 -20.82 -17.69 -7.18
CA GLY A 206 -21.51 -16.57 -7.82
C GLY A 206 -21.08 -15.20 -7.31
N GLU A 207 -21.95 -14.48 -6.60
CA GLU A 207 -21.65 -13.12 -6.12
C GLU A 207 -20.55 -13.10 -5.04
N GLY A 208 -19.70 -12.07 -5.05
CA GLY A 208 -18.60 -11.92 -4.11
C GLY A 208 -19.08 -11.83 -2.66
N LYS A 209 -18.27 -12.36 -1.73
CA LYS A 209 -18.54 -12.30 -0.28
C LYS A 209 -17.65 -11.22 0.37
N GLY A 210 -18.26 -10.36 1.18
CA GLY A 210 -17.56 -9.35 1.96
C GLY A 210 -16.90 -9.93 3.20
N VAL A 211 -15.57 -9.97 3.23
CA VAL A 211 -14.79 -10.38 4.40
C VAL A 211 -14.55 -9.16 5.27
N VAL A 212 -15.06 -9.19 6.49
CA VAL A 212 -14.86 -8.13 7.48
C VAL A 212 -13.54 -8.33 8.20
N LEU A 213 -12.75 -7.27 8.28
CA LEU A 213 -11.52 -7.23 9.08
C LEU A 213 -11.60 -6.07 10.08
N THR A 214 -11.16 -6.34 11.32
CA THR A 214 -11.08 -5.36 12.40
C THR A 214 -9.72 -4.64 12.39
N HIS A 215 -9.59 -3.57 13.17
CA HIS A 215 -8.29 -2.95 13.43
C HIS A 215 -7.31 -3.97 14.02
N PHE A 216 -7.78 -4.88 14.89
CA PHE A 216 -6.96 -5.96 15.44
C PHE A 216 -6.34 -6.83 14.36
N ASN A 217 -7.12 -7.24 13.35
CA ASN A 217 -6.60 -8.05 12.25
C ASN A 217 -5.47 -7.35 11.49
N GLY A 218 -5.62 -6.04 11.24
CA GLY A 218 -4.58 -5.24 10.59
C GLY A 218 -3.29 -5.15 11.43
N ILE A 219 -3.43 -4.82 12.71
CA ILE A 219 -2.29 -4.64 13.62
C ILE A 219 -1.58 -5.96 13.90
N SER A 220 -2.30 -7.04 14.21
CA SER A 220 -1.71 -8.36 14.50
C SER A 220 -0.98 -8.94 13.28
N ARG A 221 -1.52 -8.72 12.07
CA ARG A 221 -0.82 -9.11 10.85
C ARG A 221 0.51 -8.37 10.71
N MET A 222 0.54 -7.07 10.99
CA MET A 222 1.78 -6.29 10.89
C MET A 222 2.82 -6.68 11.94
N ALA A 223 2.38 -7.03 13.14
CA ALA A 223 3.26 -7.61 14.16
C ALA A 223 3.93 -8.90 13.66
N GLY A 224 3.17 -9.79 13.03
CA GLY A 224 3.71 -11.01 12.44
C GLY A 224 4.68 -10.77 11.28
N VAL A 225 4.43 -9.74 10.46
CA VAL A 225 5.32 -9.36 9.35
C VAL A 225 6.65 -8.82 9.89
N ASP A 226 6.60 -7.98 10.90
CA ASP A 226 7.78 -7.41 11.53
C ASP A 226 8.63 -8.47 12.25
N GLU A 227 7.99 -9.41 12.98
CA GLU A 227 8.68 -10.57 13.56
C GLU A 227 9.38 -11.40 12.47
N PHE A 228 8.69 -11.64 11.36
CA PHE A 228 9.25 -12.36 10.22
C PHE A 228 10.50 -11.66 9.68
N TRP A 229 10.44 -10.36 9.43
CA TRP A 229 11.58 -9.60 8.92
C TRP A 229 12.75 -9.57 9.90
N THR A 230 12.48 -9.32 11.17
CA THR A 230 13.50 -9.34 12.22
C THR A 230 14.19 -10.67 12.32
N ARG A 231 13.45 -11.78 12.18
CA ARG A 231 14.01 -13.14 12.18
C ARG A 231 15.03 -13.37 11.06
N TYR A 232 14.85 -12.71 9.93
CA TYR A 232 15.76 -12.80 8.77
C TYR A 232 16.78 -11.67 8.68
N GLY A 233 16.97 -10.91 9.78
CA GLY A 233 17.93 -9.80 9.84
C GLY A 233 17.51 -8.58 9.03
N MET A 234 16.22 -8.41 8.79
CA MET A 234 15.65 -7.24 8.13
C MET A 234 14.86 -6.43 9.15
N GLU A 235 15.13 -5.13 9.21
CA GLU A 235 14.34 -4.17 10.00
C GLU A 235 13.80 -3.10 9.06
N ILE A 236 12.52 -2.80 9.20
CA ILE A 236 11.90 -1.65 8.52
C ILE A 236 11.69 -0.55 9.54
N ASN A 237 12.07 0.65 9.17
CA ASN A 237 11.98 1.83 10.03
C ASN A 237 11.68 3.09 9.19
N GLU A 238 11.69 4.24 9.85
CA GLU A 238 11.34 5.54 9.24
C GLU A 238 12.32 6.01 8.15
N THR A 239 13.48 5.36 7.98
CA THR A 239 14.42 5.69 6.89
C THR A 239 14.13 4.91 5.62
N ASP A 240 13.24 3.93 5.70
CA ASP A 240 12.88 3.07 4.59
C ASP A 240 11.89 3.73 3.61
N ARG A 241 11.89 3.20 2.40
CA ARG A 241 10.96 3.58 1.34
C ARG A 241 10.44 2.36 0.63
N THR A 242 9.12 2.27 0.48
CA THR A 242 8.48 1.23 -0.34
C THR A 242 7.92 1.82 -1.61
N LEU A 243 7.82 1.01 -2.68
CA LEU A 243 7.13 1.38 -3.91
C LEU A 243 5.80 0.62 -4.00
N CYS A 244 4.70 1.36 -3.93
CA CYS A 244 3.35 0.86 -4.10
C CYS A 244 3.03 0.78 -5.60
N PHE A 245 2.91 -0.43 -6.14
CA PHE A 245 2.54 -0.66 -7.55
C PHE A 245 1.44 -1.72 -7.71
N LEU A 246 1.18 -2.51 -6.67
CA LEU A 246 0.05 -3.42 -6.64
C LEU A 246 -1.23 -2.68 -6.20
N PRO A 247 -2.42 -3.21 -6.49
CA PRO A 247 -3.66 -2.56 -6.10
C PRO A 247 -3.84 -2.46 -4.58
N LEU A 248 -4.03 -1.24 -4.04
CA LEU A 248 -4.40 -1.03 -2.64
C LEU A 248 -5.82 -1.51 -2.33
N SER A 249 -6.65 -1.72 -3.36
CA SER A 249 -7.94 -2.42 -3.19
C SER A 249 -7.77 -3.87 -2.77
N HIS A 250 -6.58 -4.45 -2.94
CA HIS A 250 -6.24 -5.79 -2.47
C HIS A 250 -5.56 -5.73 -1.11
N ILE A 251 -5.94 -6.64 -0.18
CA ILE A 251 -5.41 -6.65 1.19
C ILE A 251 -3.89 -6.83 1.25
N PHE A 252 -3.27 -7.48 0.26
CA PHE A 252 -1.85 -7.77 0.27
C PHE A 252 -1.01 -6.48 0.28
N ASP A 253 -1.20 -5.59 -0.70
CA ASP A 253 -0.40 -4.35 -0.77
C ASP A 253 -0.89 -3.31 0.23
N ARG A 254 -2.20 -3.23 0.47
CA ARG A 254 -2.74 -2.38 1.52
C ARG A 254 -2.18 -2.72 2.90
N GLY A 255 -2.07 -4.00 3.24
CA GLY A 255 -1.46 -4.46 4.49
C GLY A 255 0.06 -4.31 4.49
N SER A 256 0.74 -4.87 3.51
CA SER A 256 2.20 -5.03 3.54
C SER A 256 2.96 -3.81 2.98
N CYS A 257 2.32 -2.89 2.24
CA CYS A 257 2.91 -1.64 1.79
C CYS A 257 2.36 -0.46 2.60
N GLN A 258 1.06 -0.15 2.49
CA GLN A 258 0.47 1.02 3.11
C GLN A 258 0.49 0.97 4.64
N LEU A 259 -0.06 -0.10 5.26
CA LEU A 259 -0.09 -0.19 6.71
C LEU A 259 1.33 -0.34 7.29
N ALA A 260 2.22 -1.09 6.63
CA ALA A 260 3.61 -1.18 7.04
C ALA A 260 4.26 0.20 7.11
N ALA A 261 4.15 0.99 6.02
CA ALA A 261 4.72 2.33 6.00
C ALA A 261 4.13 3.23 7.08
N ILE A 262 2.81 3.19 7.29
CA ILE A 262 2.15 3.96 8.35
C ILE A 262 2.66 3.55 9.73
N LEU A 263 2.82 2.27 10.01
CA LEU A 263 3.20 1.79 11.35
C LEU A 263 4.69 2.00 11.67
N PHE A 264 5.55 1.96 10.66
CA PHE A 264 7.00 2.13 10.84
C PHE A 264 7.50 3.55 10.51
N GLY A 265 6.62 4.43 10.04
CA GLY A 265 6.98 5.81 9.67
C GLY A 265 7.77 5.90 8.36
N SER A 266 7.79 4.84 7.53
CA SER A 266 8.53 4.81 6.29
C SER A 266 7.78 5.51 5.15
N THR A 267 8.50 5.88 4.08
CA THR A 267 7.93 6.58 2.92
C THR A 267 7.23 5.61 1.96
N ILE A 268 6.05 5.95 1.46
CA ILE A 268 5.38 5.26 0.35
C ILE A 268 5.61 6.04 -0.93
N ALA A 269 6.31 5.47 -1.90
CA ALA A 269 6.32 5.98 -3.27
C ALA A 269 5.23 5.26 -4.09
N TYR A 270 4.53 6.00 -4.96
CA TYR A 270 3.49 5.43 -5.82
C TYR A 270 4.01 5.33 -7.24
N ALA A 271 3.92 4.14 -7.83
CA ALA A 271 4.29 3.92 -9.22
C ALA A 271 3.33 4.68 -10.16
N ASP A 272 3.87 5.25 -11.23
CA ASP A 272 3.10 6.06 -12.17
C ASP A 272 2.04 5.20 -12.92
N LYS A 273 2.45 4.01 -13.36
CA LYS A 273 1.58 3.01 -14.02
C LYS A 273 2.26 1.63 -14.05
N PRO A 274 1.52 0.55 -14.28
CA PRO A 274 2.08 -0.82 -14.26
C PRO A 274 3.24 -1.08 -15.22
N GLY A 275 3.36 -0.30 -16.30
CA GLY A 275 4.42 -0.47 -17.31
C GLY A 275 5.73 0.24 -16.99
N THR A 276 5.76 1.14 -16.00
CA THR A 276 6.93 1.98 -15.66
C THR A 276 7.67 1.53 -14.42
N LEU A 277 7.39 0.32 -13.91
CA LEU A 277 7.88 -0.13 -12.61
C LEU A 277 9.40 0.01 -12.44
N LEU A 278 10.21 -0.38 -13.43
CA LEU A 278 11.67 -0.28 -13.34
C LEU A 278 12.14 1.18 -13.36
N ASP A 279 11.50 2.04 -14.16
CA ASP A 279 11.79 3.48 -14.19
C ASP A 279 11.40 4.13 -12.85
N ASP A 280 10.25 3.73 -12.28
CA ASP A 280 9.80 4.19 -10.98
C ASP A 280 10.73 3.70 -9.85
N MET A 281 11.26 2.48 -9.94
CA MET A 281 12.27 1.98 -9.00
C MET A 281 13.56 2.81 -9.06
N GLN A 282 14.01 3.21 -10.26
CA GLN A 282 15.16 4.11 -10.40
C GLN A 282 14.85 5.50 -9.85
N LYS A 283 13.67 6.04 -10.17
CA LYS A 283 13.22 7.38 -9.77
C LYS A 283 13.08 7.53 -8.27
N TYR A 284 12.39 6.58 -7.63
CA TYR A 284 12.05 6.66 -6.21
C TYR A 284 13.04 5.93 -5.31
N ASN A 285 13.91 5.08 -5.88
CA ASN A 285 14.96 4.35 -5.17
C ASN A 285 14.46 3.65 -3.88
N PRO A 286 13.47 2.73 -3.98
CA PRO A 286 12.90 2.07 -2.82
C PRO A 286 13.93 1.16 -2.13
N THR A 287 13.77 0.98 -0.81
CA THR A 287 14.58 0.04 -0.04
C THR A 287 13.98 -1.38 -0.05
N TRP A 288 12.68 -1.48 -0.26
CA TRP A 288 11.94 -2.74 -0.37
C TRP A 288 10.67 -2.58 -1.19
N ILE A 289 10.13 -3.69 -1.70
CA ILE A 289 8.83 -3.76 -2.39
C ILE A 289 8.08 -5.03 -2.00
N ASN A 290 6.76 -4.96 -2.07
CA ASN A 290 5.93 -6.16 -2.10
C ASN A 290 5.79 -6.66 -3.53
N CYS A 291 5.95 -7.96 -3.73
CA CYS A 291 5.98 -8.50 -5.07
C CYS A 291 5.22 -9.84 -5.14
N VAL A 292 4.71 -10.15 -6.32
CA VAL A 292 4.13 -11.46 -6.65
C VAL A 292 5.06 -12.20 -7.60
N PRO A 293 5.11 -13.55 -7.58
CA PRO A 293 6.04 -14.34 -8.40
C PRO A 293 6.04 -13.96 -9.88
N ARG A 294 4.88 -13.64 -10.44
CA ARG A 294 4.73 -13.25 -11.84
C ARG A 294 5.53 -12.00 -12.24
N LEU A 295 5.85 -11.11 -11.28
CA LEU A 295 6.69 -9.96 -11.58
C LEU A 295 8.13 -10.39 -11.85
N TYR A 296 8.69 -11.26 -11.02
CA TYR A 296 10.03 -11.81 -11.22
C TYR A 296 10.11 -12.57 -12.55
N GLU A 297 9.09 -13.35 -12.91
CA GLU A 297 9.02 -14.05 -14.20
C GLU A 297 9.07 -13.06 -15.37
N LYS A 298 8.28 -11.98 -15.32
CA LYS A 298 8.27 -10.95 -16.37
C LYS A 298 9.63 -10.27 -16.49
N ILE A 299 10.23 -9.88 -15.38
CA ILE A 299 11.56 -9.24 -15.36
C ILE A 299 12.59 -10.19 -15.94
N TYR A 300 12.56 -11.46 -15.53
CA TYR A 300 13.47 -12.49 -16.04
C TYR A 300 13.31 -12.71 -17.55
N ILE A 301 12.08 -12.82 -18.05
CA ILE A 301 11.79 -12.97 -19.49
C ILE A 301 12.31 -11.77 -20.28
N GLN A 302 12.03 -10.55 -19.83
CA GLN A 302 12.50 -9.33 -20.48
C GLN A 302 14.02 -9.26 -20.51
N PHE A 303 14.68 -9.64 -19.42
CA PHE A 303 16.14 -9.77 -19.39
C PHE A 303 16.66 -10.78 -20.39
N ARG A 304 16.07 -11.96 -20.42
CA ARG A 304 16.51 -13.00 -21.38
C ARG A 304 16.37 -12.51 -22.82
N GLN A 305 15.25 -11.89 -23.17
CA GLN A 305 15.03 -11.31 -24.51
C GLN A 305 16.13 -10.32 -24.88
N THR A 306 16.46 -9.37 -23.98
CA THR A 306 17.54 -8.39 -24.21
C THR A 306 18.91 -9.08 -24.36
N MET A 307 19.16 -10.20 -23.66
CA MET A 307 20.42 -10.93 -23.80
C MET A 307 20.45 -11.75 -25.09
N GLU A 308 19.33 -12.22 -25.60
CA GLU A 308 19.24 -13.00 -26.85
C GLU A 308 19.66 -12.21 -28.10
N GLU A 309 19.54 -10.89 -28.05
CA GLU A 309 20.02 -10.00 -29.12
C GLU A 309 21.56 -10.00 -29.29
N ASN A 310 22.31 -10.50 -28.28
CA ASN A 310 23.76 -10.54 -28.33
C ASN A 310 24.27 -11.91 -27.82
N PRO A 311 24.77 -12.81 -28.74
CA PRO A 311 25.19 -14.17 -28.40
C PRO A 311 26.30 -14.24 -27.33
N THR A 312 27.20 -13.22 -27.29
CA THR A 312 28.27 -13.17 -26.28
C THR A 312 27.71 -12.83 -24.90
N LYS A 313 26.83 -11.81 -24.83
CA LYS A 313 26.15 -11.46 -23.56
C LYS A 313 25.32 -12.62 -23.03
N LYS A 314 24.61 -13.33 -23.90
CA LYS A 314 23.83 -14.52 -23.55
C LYS A 314 24.70 -15.59 -22.90
N LYS A 315 25.82 -15.96 -23.53
CA LYS A 315 26.74 -16.97 -22.97
C LYS A 315 27.26 -16.58 -21.58
N ILE A 316 27.63 -15.32 -21.40
CA ILE A 316 28.10 -14.81 -20.10
C ILE A 316 26.98 -14.87 -19.06
N PHE A 317 25.77 -14.47 -19.42
CA PHE A 317 24.60 -14.50 -18.55
C PHE A 317 24.21 -15.93 -18.14
N ASP A 318 24.13 -16.87 -19.11
CA ASP A 318 23.84 -18.27 -18.86
C ASP A 318 24.91 -18.93 -17.95
N TRP A 319 26.19 -18.58 -18.18
CA TRP A 319 27.27 -19.01 -17.30
C TRP A 319 27.09 -18.46 -15.88
N ALA A 320 26.79 -17.18 -15.73
CA ALA A 320 26.61 -16.56 -14.41
C ALA A 320 25.42 -17.18 -13.67
N LEU A 321 24.29 -17.41 -14.36
CA LEU A 321 23.13 -18.09 -13.79
C LEU A 321 23.50 -19.49 -13.27
N LYS A 322 24.23 -20.29 -14.07
CA LYS A 322 24.68 -21.61 -13.65
C LYS A 322 25.54 -21.55 -12.38
N VAL A 323 26.49 -20.61 -12.33
CA VAL A 323 27.34 -20.39 -11.16
C VAL A 323 26.52 -19.95 -9.95
N GLY A 324 25.56 -19.04 -10.14
CA GLY A 324 24.67 -18.56 -9.07
C GLY A 324 23.79 -19.70 -8.52
N THR A 325 23.20 -20.51 -9.40
CA THR A 325 22.36 -21.64 -8.99
C THR A 325 23.18 -22.68 -8.21
N GLU A 326 24.40 -23.02 -8.69
CA GLU A 326 25.32 -23.93 -7.98
C GLU A 326 25.69 -23.35 -6.60
N ALA A 327 25.96 -22.05 -6.51
CA ALA A 327 26.30 -21.39 -5.26
C ALA A 327 25.13 -21.41 -4.25
N LEU A 328 23.88 -21.26 -4.71
CA LEU A 328 22.70 -21.29 -3.84
C LEU A 328 22.53 -22.60 -3.08
N GLU A 329 23.00 -23.73 -3.62
CA GLU A 329 22.95 -25.02 -2.92
C GLU A 329 23.69 -24.98 -1.57
N TYR A 330 24.71 -24.14 -1.45
CA TYR A 330 25.45 -23.91 -0.20
C TYR A 330 24.74 -23.02 0.82
N ARG A 331 23.57 -22.49 0.49
CA ARG A 331 22.68 -21.83 1.45
C ARG A 331 21.74 -22.80 2.17
N LYS A 332 21.68 -24.06 1.72
CA LYS A 332 20.80 -25.06 2.34
C LYS A 332 21.37 -25.51 3.69
N ASP A 333 20.47 -25.68 4.63
CA ASP A 333 20.75 -26.33 5.90
C ASP A 333 20.74 -27.90 5.77
N ALA A 334 20.94 -28.60 6.86
CA ALA A 334 20.93 -30.07 6.90
C ALA A 334 19.57 -30.69 6.49
N ASN A 335 18.49 -29.94 6.55
CA ASN A 335 17.12 -30.34 6.18
C ASN A 335 16.78 -29.94 4.74
N GLY A 336 17.71 -29.34 3.99
CA GLY A 336 17.50 -28.86 2.63
C GLY A 336 16.78 -27.54 2.51
N ALA A 337 16.49 -26.84 3.62
CA ALA A 337 15.87 -25.53 3.61
C ALA A 337 16.91 -24.43 3.36
N TYR A 338 16.56 -23.44 2.52
CA TYR A 338 17.45 -22.33 2.24
C TYR A 338 17.52 -21.36 3.44
N ASN A 339 18.74 -21.03 3.86
CA ASN A 339 18.96 -19.96 4.81
C ASN A 339 18.69 -18.61 4.13
N MET A 340 17.62 -17.94 4.53
CA MET A 340 17.18 -16.64 3.97
C MET A 340 17.71 -15.44 4.77
N HIS A 341 18.52 -15.67 5.84
CA HIS A 341 19.05 -14.57 6.64
C HIS A 341 19.90 -13.62 5.79
N ARG A 342 19.68 -12.33 5.95
CA ARG A 342 20.34 -11.28 5.16
C ARG A 342 21.85 -11.32 5.28
N ASP A 343 22.36 -11.49 6.50
CA ASP A 343 23.79 -11.49 6.81
C ASP A 343 24.48 -12.84 6.57
N PHE A 344 23.79 -13.78 5.87
CA PHE A 344 24.39 -15.05 5.56
C PHE A 344 25.55 -14.89 4.55
N ASP A 345 26.78 -15.09 5.02
CA ASP A 345 27.96 -15.05 4.15
C ASP A 345 28.07 -16.31 3.28
N LEU A 346 27.36 -16.28 2.15
CA LEU A 346 27.41 -17.36 1.17
C LEU A 346 28.83 -17.59 0.66
N ALA A 347 29.59 -16.52 0.40
CA ALA A 347 30.90 -16.63 -0.20
C ALA A 347 31.89 -17.42 0.68
N SER A 348 31.77 -17.32 2.00
CA SER A 348 32.63 -18.10 2.94
C SER A 348 32.35 -19.59 2.90
N LYS A 349 31.15 -20.01 2.50
CA LYS A 349 30.73 -21.41 2.44
C LYS A 349 31.10 -22.11 1.13
N LEU A 350 31.46 -21.35 0.10
CA LEU A 350 31.76 -21.91 -1.22
C LEU A 350 33.17 -22.54 -1.29
N PRO A 351 33.34 -23.67 -2.00
CA PRO A 351 34.63 -24.19 -2.40
C PRO A 351 35.46 -23.14 -3.14
N PHE A 352 36.78 -23.17 -3.00
CA PHE A 352 37.69 -22.14 -3.51
C PHE A 352 37.44 -21.76 -4.97
N MET A 353 37.34 -22.73 -5.88
CA MET A 353 37.09 -22.44 -7.30
C MET A 353 35.72 -21.87 -7.57
N LEU A 354 34.69 -22.37 -6.90
CA LEU A 354 33.32 -21.86 -7.03
C LEU A 354 33.22 -20.42 -6.47
N ARG A 355 33.92 -20.12 -5.38
CA ARG A 355 34.02 -18.77 -4.80
C ARG A 355 34.59 -17.74 -5.77
N ILE A 356 35.64 -18.11 -6.52
CA ILE A 356 36.23 -17.24 -7.55
C ILE A 356 35.18 -16.98 -8.66
N LYS A 357 34.57 -18.05 -9.19
CA LYS A 357 33.54 -17.94 -10.23
C LYS A 357 32.35 -17.09 -9.75
N PHE A 358 31.90 -17.33 -8.52
CA PHE A 358 30.77 -16.60 -7.93
C PHE A 358 31.08 -15.10 -7.77
N LYS A 359 32.28 -14.72 -7.33
CA LYS A 359 32.68 -13.29 -7.27
C LYS A 359 32.62 -12.59 -8.63
N ILE A 360 32.92 -13.30 -9.71
CA ILE A 360 32.85 -12.76 -11.09
C ILE A 360 31.38 -12.65 -11.51
N ALA A 361 30.59 -13.71 -11.28
CA ALA A 361 29.16 -13.72 -11.59
C ALA A 361 28.39 -12.66 -10.78
N ASP A 362 28.75 -12.43 -9.52
CA ASP A 362 28.10 -11.45 -8.65
C ASP A 362 28.28 -10.01 -9.12
N LYS A 363 29.41 -9.68 -9.78
CA LYS A 363 29.60 -8.37 -10.44
C LYS A 363 28.58 -8.15 -11.57
N LEU A 364 28.20 -9.21 -12.29
CA LEU A 364 27.14 -9.13 -13.29
C LEU A 364 25.77 -8.99 -12.63
N PHE A 365 25.50 -9.77 -11.59
CA PHE A 365 24.27 -9.67 -10.82
C PHE A 365 24.12 -8.31 -10.12
N ALA A 366 25.22 -7.69 -9.70
CA ALA A 366 25.20 -6.33 -9.15
C ALA A 366 24.67 -5.30 -10.15
N LYS A 367 25.00 -5.44 -11.45
CA LYS A 367 24.41 -4.57 -12.51
C LYS A 367 22.90 -4.79 -12.66
N ILE A 368 22.44 -6.03 -12.51
CA ILE A 368 21.02 -6.37 -12.56
C ILE A 368 20.33 -5.83 -11.31
N ARG A 369 20.90 -6.05 -10.12
CA ARG A 369 20.36 -5.47 -8.87
C ARG A 369 20.27 -3.94 -8.95
N GLY A 370 21.23 -3.29 -9.58
CA GLY A 370 21.22 -1.83 -9.79
C GLY A 370 20.00 -1.31 -10.59
N LEU A 371 19.31 -2.17 -11.35
CA LEU A 371 18.06 -1.80 -12.03
C LEU A 371 16.88 -1.63 -11.07
N PHE A 372 16.97 -2.24 -9.91
CA PHE A 372 15.97 -2.09 -8.85
C PHE A 372 16.20 -0.87 -7.95
N GLY A 373 17.23 -0.06 -8.24
CA GLY A 373 17.66 1.06 -7.42
C GLY A 373 18.88 0.73 -6.55
N ASN A 374 19.56 1.77 -6.09
CA ASN A 374 20.81 1.59 -5.31
C ASN A 374 20.57 1.28 -3.83
N SER A 375 19.36 1.56 -3.33
CA SER A 375 18.98 1.35 -1.93
C SER A 375 18.22 0.06 -1.68
N PHE A 376 17.90 -0.71 -2.73
CA PHE A 376 17.13 -1.93 -2.64
C PHE A 376 17.86 -3.02 -1.85
N ARG A 377 17.18 -3.60 -0.83
CA ARG A 377 17.74 -4.55 0.14
C ARG A 377 17.07 -5.91 0.05
#